data_0fdfd51ec37e20a882c05bb665ead9fb
#
_entry.id   0fdfd51ec37e20a882c05bb665ead9fb
#
_cell.length_a   1.000
_cell.length_b   1.000
_cell.length_c   1.000
_cell.angle_alpha   90.00
_cell.angle_beta   90.00
_cell.angle_gamma   90.00
#
_symmetry.space_group_name_H-M   'P 1'
#
loop_
_entity.id
_entity.type
_entity.pdbx_description
1 polymer ?
#
loop_
_entity_poly.entity_id
_entity_poly.type
_entity_poly.pdbx_seq_one_letter_code
_entity_poly.pdbx_strand_id
1 'polypeptide(L)'
;MHAVGALESGLCNYVLISYGHTARSSDSMMRMLADMTGDDAVFGHFGAAGGYALAARRAMHEFGTGPETWKHIAAGQRAWANLNPEAVMADQELTEEAYLAAEYMIEPFRLYDNCLMTDGGRALILTSVERARDLKQPVVSIM
;
A
#
# COMPACT_ATOMS: atom_id res chain seq x y z
N MET A 1 14.52 -2.79 -11.39
CA MET A 1 15.21 -3.48 -12.51
C MET A 1 15.71 -2.49 -13.57
N HIS A 2 14.88 -1.69 -14.25
CA HIS A 2 15.34 -0.78 -15.33
C HIS A 2 16.43 0.21 -14.90
N ALA A 3 16.28 0.83 -13.71
CA ALA A 3 17.27 1.77 -13.18
C ALA A 3 18.63 1.10 -12.92
N VAL A 4 18.63 -0.12 -12.39
CA VAL A 4 19.86 -0.89 -12.17
C VAL A 4 20.50 -1.25 -13.51
N GLY A 5 19.71 -1.73 -14.48
CA GLY A 5 20.20 -2.03 -15.82
C GLY A 5 20.83 -0.82 -16.53
N ALA A 6 20.26 0.39 -16.35
CA ALA A 6 20.84 1.61 -16.92
C ALA A 6 22.19 1.98 -16.30
N LEU A 7 22.35 1.76 -14.99
CA LEU A 7 23.63 1.99 -14.30
C LEU A 7 24.68 0.95 -14.69
N GLU A 8 24.32 -0.33 -14.71
CA GLU A 8 25.26 -1.42 -15.04
C GLU A 8 25.71 -1.41 -16.50
N SER A 9 24.83 -0.99 -17.41
CA SER A 9 25.17 -0.82 -18.83
C SER A 9 25.98 0.46 -19.12
N GLY A 10 26.21 1.30 -18.12
CA GLY A 10 26.95 2.55 -18.28
C GLY A 10 26.19 3.68 -19.00
N LEU A 11 24.87 3.53 -19.18
CA LEU A 11 24.04 4.58 -19.79
C LEU A 11 23.99 5.86 -18.96
N CYS A 12 24.11 5.72 -17.64
CA CYS A 12 24.14 6.85 -16.70
C CYS A 12 24.92 6.50 -15.45
N ASN A 13 25.31 7.52 -14.70
CA ASN A 13 26.00 7.36 -13.41
C ASN A 13 25.07 7.48 -12.21
N TYR A 14 23.92 8.12 -12.38
CA TYR A 14 22.90 8.34 -11.37
C TYR A 14 21.52 8.20 -12.00
N VAL A 15 20.61 7.58 -11.28
CA VAL A 15 19.19 7.49 -11.66
C VAL A 15 18.34 8.07 -10.54
N LEU A 16 17.55 9.09 -10.84
CA LEU A 16 16.53 9.60 -9.95
C LEU A 16 15.21 8.83 -10.23
N ILE A 17 14.68 8.21 -9.21
CA ILE A 17 13.34 7.63 -9.23
C ILE A 17 12.46 8.51 -8.36
N SER A 18 11.39 9.03 -8.93
CA SER A 18 10.41 9.85 -8.22
C SER A 18 9.00 9.30 -8.39
N TYR A 19 8.21 9.46 -7.36
CA TYR A 19 6.79 9.15 -7.34
C TYR A 19 6.04 10.24 -6.59
N GLY A 20 4.88 10.61 -7.09
CA GLY A 20 3.98 11.54 -6.41
C GLY A 20 2.53 11.21 -6.73
N HIS A 21 1.67 11.29 -5.74
CA HIS A 21 0.25 11.04 -5.88
C HIS A 21 -0.56 11.90 -4.90
N THR A 22 -1.72 12.37 -5.35
CA THR A 22 -2.65 13.22 -4.59
C THR A 22 -4.01 12.55 -4.47
N ALA A 23 -4.01 11.29 -4.01
CA ALA A 23 -5.22 10.47 -3.95
C ALA A 23 -6.29 11.06 -3.03
N ARG A 24 -5.86 11.73 -1.93
CA ARG A 24 -6.76 12.30 -0.93
C ARG A 24 -7.31 13.66 -1.34
N SER A 25 -6.46 14.54 -1.88
CA SER A 25 -6.83 15.93 -2.18
C SER A 25 -7.38 16.15 -3.59
N SER A 26 -7.34 15.11 -4.44
CA SER A 26 -7.88 15.17 -5.79
C SER A 26 -8.78 13.97 -6.08
N ASP A 27 -9.64 14.09 -7.09
CA ASP A 27 -10.49 12.99 -7.57
C ASP A 27 -9.72 11.92 -8.37
N SER A 28 -8.38 11.86 -8.18
CA SER A 28 -7.52 10.97 -8.95
C SER A 28 -7.83 9.49 -8.72
N MET A 29 -8.33 9.13 -7.54
CA MET A 29 -8.79 7.77 -7.23
C MET A 29 -9.97 7.36 -8.11
N MET A 30 -10.98 8.22 -8.25
CA MET A 30 -12.15 7.94 -9.09
C MET A 30 -11.77 7.82 -10.56
N ARG A 31 -10.82 8.64 -11.03
CA ARG A 31 -10.29 8.53 -12.39
C ARG A 31 -9.53 7.22 -12.60
N MET A 32 -8.67 6.86 -11.65
CA MET A 32 -7.93 5.59 -11.70
C MET A 32 -8.88 4.38 -11.74
N LEU A 33 -9.97 4.40 -10.97
CA LEU A 33 -10.99 3.35 -11.01
C LEU A 33 -11.74 3.32 -12.35
N ALA A 34 -12.01 4.50 -12.94
CA ALA A 34 -12.66 4.60 -14.24
C ALA A 34 -11.76 4.12 -15.40
N ASP A 35 -10.44 4.28 -15.26
CA ASP A 35 -9.45 3.83 -16.26
C ASP A 35 -9.09 2.34 -16.14
N MET A 36 -9.68 1.61 -15.19
CA MET A 36 -9.46 0.18 -15.06
C MET A 36 -10.14 -0.56 -16.20
N THR A 37 -9.36 -0.79 -17.22
CA THR A 37 -9.73 -1.57 -18.41
C THR A 37 -9.05 -2.93 -18.33
N GLY A 38 -9.78 -3.96 -18.69
CA GLY A 38 -9.29 -5.34 -18.73
C GLY A 38 -10.45 -6.30 -18.82
N ASP A 39 -10.17 -7.55 -19.11
CA ASP A 39 -11.19 -8.57 -19.28
C ASP A 39 -12.02 -8.75 -17.99
N ASP A 40 -11.43 -8.53 -16.83
CA ASP A 40 -12.10 -8.66 -15.53
C ASP A 40 -13.11 -7.54 -15.25
N ALA A 41 -12.96 -6.38 -15.87
CA ALA A 41 -13.88 -5.25 -15.70
C ALA A 41 -15.31 -5.60 -16.15
N VAL A 42 -15.43 -6.45 -17.16
CA VAL A 42 -16.73 -6.95 -17.67
C VAL A 42 -17.49 -7.72 -16.59
N PHE A 43 -16.78 -8.37 -15.67
CA PHE A 43 -17.34 -9.12 -14.54
C PHE A 43 -17.49 -8.27 -13.27
N GLY A 44 -17.34 -6.95 -13.36
CA GLY A 44 -17.48 -6.05 -12.21
C GLY A 44 -16.30 -6.08 -11.24
N HIS A 45 -15.15 -6.59 -11.67
CA HIS A 45 -13.92 -6.57 -10.88
C HIS A 45 -13.22 -5.22 -11.04
N PHE A 46 -13.30 -4.39 -10.00
CA PHE A 46 -12.73 -3.06 -9.99
C PHE A 46 -11.62 -2.95 -8.93
N GLY A 47 -10.38 -2.91 -9.38
CA GLY A 47 -9.24 -2.57 -8.55
C GLY A 47 -8.74 -3.64 -7.58
N ALA A 48 -7.67 -3.27 -6.90
CA ALA A 48 -6.96 -4.17 -5.99
C ALA A 48 -7.86 -4.69 -4.86
N ALA A 49 -8.68 -3.82 -4.27
CA ALA A 49 -9.55 -4.20 -3.16
C ALA A 49 -10.56 -5.29 -3.55
N GLY A 50 -11.12 -5.24 -4.77
CA GLY A 50 -11.98 -6.30 -5.31
C GLY A 50 -11.24 -7.63 -5.45
N GLY A 51 -10.02 -7.62 -6.01
CA GLY A 51 -9.20 -8.82 -6.16
C GLY A 51 -8.83 -9.46 -4.82
N TYR A 52 -8.45 -8.65 -3.85
CA TYR A 52 -8.18 -9.14 -2.49
C TYR A 52 -9.44 -9.68 -1.81
N ALA A 53 -10.61 -9.08 -2.04
CA ALA A 53 -11.87 -9.57 -1.49
C ALA A 53 -12.23 -10.97 -2.03
N LEU A 54 -11.99 -11.23 -3.32
CA LEU A 54 -12.16 -12.57 -3.89
C LEU A 54 -11.21 -13.60 -3.25
N ALA A 55 -9.93 -13.23 -3.08
CA ALA A 55 -8.96 -14.09 -2.40
C ALA A 55 -9.34 -14.34 -0.93
N ALA A 56 -9.82 -13.31 -0.24
CA ALA A 56 -10.31 -13.43 1.14
C ALA A 56 -11.52 -14.37 1.25
N ARG A 57 -12.48 -14.25 0.34
CA ARG A 57 -13.64 -15.19 0.28
C ARG A 57 -13.20 -16.63 0.03
N ARG A 58 -12.19 -16.83 -0.79
CA ARG A 58 -11.60 -18.16 -1.00
C ARG A 58 -10.96 -18.69 0.28
N ALA A 59 -10.17 -17.87 0.98
CA ALA A 59 -9.54 -18.23 2.25
C ALA A 59 -10.59 -18.56 3.33
N MET A 60 -11.70 -17.79 3.39
CA MET A 60 -12.81 -18.09 4.29
C MET A 60 -13.40 -19.46 4.03
N HIS A 61 -13.58 -19.81 2.76
CA HIS A 61 -14.14 -21.11 2.36
C HIS A 61 -13.18 -22.28 2.69
N GLU A 62 -11.88 -22.10 2.43
CA GLU A 62 -10.90 -23.18 2.60
C GLU A 62 -10.44 -23.36 4.04
N PHE A 63 -10.29 -22.25 4.78
CA PHE A 63 -9.64 -22.27 6.10
C PHE A 63 -10.54 -21.84 7.24
N GLY A 64 -11.79 -21.45 6.97
CA GLY A 64 -12.71 -20.97 7.99
C GLY A 64 -12.29 -19.65 8.64
N THR A 65 -11.40 -18.86 8.01
CA THR A 65 -11.01 -17.54 8.48
C THR A 65 -12.09 -16.52 8.17
N GLY A 66 -12.02 -15.34 8.80
CA GLY A 66 -13.00 -14.29 8.55
C GLY A 66 -12.81 -13.07 9.43
N PRO A 67 -13.81 -12.18 9.54
CA PRO A 67 -13.73 -10.94 10.30
C PRO A 67 -13.27 -11.13 11.75
N GLU A 68 -13.65 -12.24 12.39
CA GLU A 68 -13.21 -12.59 13.74
C GLU A 68 -11.70 -12.83 13.85
N THR A 69 -11.07 -13.25 12.76
CA THR A 69 -9.61 -13.40 12.69
C THR A 69 -8.95 -12.06 12.32
N TRP A 70 -9.51 -11.33 11.36
CA TRP A 70 -8.91 -10.13 10.81
C TRP A 70 -8.98 -8.92 11.73
N LYS A 71 -9.98 -8.87 12.64
CA LYS A 71 -10.05 -7.83 13.68
C LYS A 71 -8.75 -7.70 14.47
N HIS A 72 -8.08 -8.83 14.77
CA HIS A 72 -6.81 -8.83 15.48
C HIS A 72 -5.67 -8.21 14.65
N ILE A 73 -5.71 -8.36 13.32
CA ILE A 73 -4.73 -7.72 12.42
C ILE A 73 -4.94 -6.21 12.43
N ALA A 74 -6.18 -5.75 12.22
CA ALA A 74 -6.50 -4.32 12.19
C ALA A 74 -6.24 -3.64 13.55
N ALA A 75 -6.66 -4.26 14.65
CA ALA A 75 -6.42 -3.75 16.00
C ALA A 75 -4.92 -3.73 16.34
N GLY A 76 -4.17 -4.78 15.99
CA GLY A 76 -2.73 -4.83 16.19
C GLY A 76 -1.98 -3.75 15.41
N GLN A 77 -2.32 -3.53 14.15
CA GLN A 77 -1.74 -2.44 13.36
C GLN A 77 -2.06 -1.06 13.96
N ARG A 78 -3.29 -0.87 14.45
CA ARG A 78 -3.68 0.37 15.10
C ARG A 78 -2.94 0.59 16.40
N ALA A 79 -2.76 -0.44 17.22
CA ALA A 79 -1.98 -0.34 18.45
C ALA A 79 -0.53 0.08 18.16
N TRP A 80 0.08 -0.42 17.10
CA TRP A 80 1.41 0.05 16.67
C TRP A 80 1.39 1.50 16.18
N ALA A 81 0.36 1.92 15.45
CA ALA A 81 0.21 3.31 15.02
C ALA A 81 0.07 4.26 16.21
N ASN A 82 -0.65 3.86 17.27
CA ASN A 82 -0.80 4.67 18.48
C ASN A 82 0.52 4.86 19.25
N LEU A 83 1.52 4.00 19.05
CA LEU A 83 2.86 4.16 19.62
C LEU A 83 3.76 5.10 18.79
N ASN A 84 3.36 5.46 17.58
CA ASN A 84 4.12 6.34 16.72
C ASN A 84 3.44 7.72 16.63
N PRO A 85 3.99 8.77 17.24
CA PRO A 85 3.38 10.10 17.26
C PRO A 85 3.30 10.75 15.86
N GLU A 86 4.06 10.25 14.88
CA GLU A 86 4.00 10.72 13.49
C GLU A 86 2.98 9.97 12.63
N ALA A 87 2.35 8.93 13.17
CA ALA A 87 1.33 8.20 12.42
C ALA A 87 0.03 9.00 12.30
N VAL A 88 -0.60 8.95 11.12
CA VAL A 88 -1.89 9.63 10.87
C VAL A 88 -2.97 9.21 11.87
N MET A 89 -2.89 7.98 12.39
CA MET A 89 -3.86 7.40 13.33
C MET A 89 -3.31 7.29 14.76
N ALA A 90 -2.28 8.09 15.12
CA ALA A 90 -1.65 8.03 16.44
C ALA A 90 -2.65 8.19 17.60
N ASP A 91 -3.60 9.09 17.45
CA ASP A 91 -4.58 9.45 18.50
C ASP A 91 -5.94 8.75 18.35
N GLN A 92 -6.03 7.74 17.50
CA GLN A 92 -7.28 7.06 17.23
C GLN A 92 -7.18 5.58 17.61
N GLU A 93 -7.76 5.21 18.71
CA GLU A 93 -7.87 3.82 19.12
C GLU A 93 -8.84 3.03 18.22
N LEU A 94 -8.61 1.75 18.08
CA LEU A 94 -9.50 0.81 17.40
C LEU A 94 -9.72 -0.41 18.29
N THR A 95 -10.94 -0.54 18.82
CA THR A 95 -11.34 -1.75 19.55
C THR A 95 -11.84 -2.81 18.57
N GLU A 96 -11.83 -4.06 19.00
CA GLU A 96 -12.35 -5.18 18.21
C GLU A 96 -13.86 -5.01 17.94
N GLU A 97 -14.61 -4.48 18.91
CA GLU A 97 -16.04 -4.21 18.77
C GLU A 97 -16.30 -3.13 17.71
N ALA A 98 -15.50 -2.06 17.72
CA ALA A 98 -15.58 -1.00 16.70
C ALA A 98 -15.25 -1.52 15.30
N TYR A 99 -14.27 -2.42 15.20
CA TYR A 99 -13.96 -3.10 13.93
C TYR A 99 -15.16 -3.92 13.44
N LEU A 100 -15.75 -4.76 14.29
CA LEU A 100 -16.87 -5.63 13.92
C LEU A 100 -18.16 -4.84 13.61
N ALA A 101 -18.33 -3.67 14.20
CA ALA A 101 -19.46 -2.78 13.94
C ALA A 101 -19.28 -1.94 12.66
N ALA A 102 -18.08 -1.87 12.09
CA ALA A 102 -17.81 -1.06 10.91
C ALA A 102 -18.51 -1.62 9.67
N GLU A 103 -18.92 -0.73 8.77
CA GLU A 103 -19.55 -1.10 7.51
C GLU A 103 -18.57 -1.82 6.56
N TYR A 104 -19.10 -2.68 5.73
CA TYR A 104 -18.34 -3.26 4.64
C TYR A 104 -18.06 -2.21 3.57
N MET A 105 -16.80 -2.11 3.18
CA MET A 105 -16.39 -1.33 2.00
C MET A 105 -16.49 -2.17 0.74
N ILE A 106 -15.95 -3.37 0.78
CA ILE A 106 -16.05 -4.41 -0.25
C ILE A 106 -16.09 -5.75 0.49
N GLU A 107 -17.25 -6.35 0.64
CA GLU A 107 -17.40 -7.60 1.39
C GLU A 107 -16.42 -8.69 0.92
N PRO A 108 -15.63 -9.31 1.82
CA PRO A 108 -15.79 -9.36 3.27
C PRO A 108 -14.99 -8.29 4.04
N PHE A 109 -14.37 -7.32 3.38
CA PHE A 109 -13.55 -6.29 4.00
C PHE A 109 -14.38 -5.11 4.52
N ARG A 110 -14.13 -4.75 5.77
CA ARG A 110 -14.70 -3.60 6.44
C ARG A 110 -13.84 -2.35 6.24
N LEU A 111 -14.29 -1.22 6.73
CA LEU A 111 -13.58 0.05 6.63
C LEU A 111 -12.10 -0.06 7.06
N TYR A 112 -11.84 -0.74 8.18
CA TYR A 112 -10.52 -0.83 8.78
C TYR A 112 -9.58 -1.86 8.14
N ASP A 113 -10.07 -2.66 7.19
CA ASP A 113 -9.26 -3.57 6.38
C ASP A 113 -8.66 -2.86 5.16
N ASN A 114 -9.08 -1.63 4.90
CA ASN A 114 -8.61 -0.85 3.75
C ASN A 114 -7.56 0.17 4.18
N CYS A 115 -6.59 0.42 3.28
CA CYS A 115 -5.57 1.42 3.54
C CYS A 115 -6.15 2.84 3.52
N LEU A 116 -5.47 3.74 4.22
CA LEU A 116 -5.80 5.16 4.17
C LEU A 116 -5.47 5.74 2.79
N MET A 117 -6.36 6.58 2.29
CA MET A 117 -6.02 7.45 1.16
C MET A 117 -5.21 8.62 1.66
N THR A 118 -4.00 8.77 1.14
CA THR A 118 -3.07 9.83 1.50
C THR A 118 -2.49 10.50 0.26
N ASP A 119 -2.12 11.76 0.41
CA ASP A 119 -1.26 12.43 -0.54
C ASP A 119 0.19 12.19 -0.16
N GLY A 120 1.06 12.06 -1.13
CA GLY A 120 2.46 11.87 -0.84
C GLY A 120 3.34 11.78 -2.07
N GLY A 121 4.62 12.00 -1.85
CA GLY A 121 5.64 11.85 -2.86
C GLY A 121 6.93 11.32 -2.26
N ARG A 122 7.71 10.64 -3.07
CA ARG A 122 9.02 10.10 -2.69
C ARG A 122 9.96 10.19 -3.85
N ALA A 123 11.22 10.36 -3.52
CA ALA A 123 12.30 10.31 -4.49
C ALA A 123 13.47 9.55 -3.89
N LEU A 124 14.15 8.77 -4.72
CA LEU A 124 15.39 8.12 -4.34
C LEU A 124 16.38 8.17 -5.51
N ILE A 125 17.66 8.19 -5.17
CA ILE A 125 18.74 8.20 -6.14
C ILE A 125 19.48 6.87 -6.04
N LEU A 126 19.66 6.21 -7.19
CA LEU A 126 20.53 5.05 -7.32
C LEU A 126 21.83 5.45 -8.01
N THR A 127 22.92 4.82 -7.59
CA THR A 127 24.24 4.95 -8.19
C THR A 127 25.05 3.69 -7.91
N SER A 128 26.29 3.58 -8.43
CA SER A 128 27.18 2.48 -8.06
C SER A 128 27.63 2.57 -6.60
N VAL A 129 28.00 1.43 -6.02
CA VAL A 129 28.49 1.36 -4.64
C VAL A 129 29.75 2.22 -4.44
N GLU A 130 30.65 2.27 -5.43
CA GLU A 130 31.86 3.08 -5.38
C GLU A 130 31.51 4.55 -5.22
N ARG A 131 30.58 5.08 -6.04
CA ARG A 131 30.14 6.48 -5.95
C ARG A 131 29.35 6.75 -4.67
N ALA A 132 28.56 5.79 -4.22
CA ALA A 132 27.76 5.94 -3.01
C ALA A 132 28.62 6.14 -1.75
N ARG A 133 29.82 5.55 -1.70
CA ARG A 133 30.78 5.70 -0.60
C ARG A 133 31.29 7.13 -0.41
N ASP A 134 31.31 7.92 -1.48
CA ASP A 134 31.74 9.32 -1.46
C ASP A 134 30.61 10.29 -1.09
N LEU A 135 29.39 9.77 -0.88
CA LEU A 135 28.23 10.58 -0.51
C LEU A 135 28.07 10.69 1.02
N LYS A 136 27.33 11.71 1.46
CA LYS A 136 27.12 11.99 2.89
C LYS A 136 26.22 10.97 3.61
N GLN A 137 25.40 10.23 2.86
CA GLN A 137 24.43 9.29 3.42
C GLN A 137 25.03 7.89 3.55
N PRO A 138 24.60 7.09 4.53
CA PRO A 138 24.98 5.68 4.62
C PRO A 138 24.62 4.93 3.34
N VAL A 139 25.52 4.04 2.93
CA VAL A 139 25.26 3.20 1.74
C VAL A 139 24.22 2.14 2.05
N VAL A 140 23.18 2.10 1.25
CA VAL A 140 22.16 1.03 1.25
C VAL A 140 22.27 0.29 -0.06
N SER A 141 22.64 -1.00 -0.01
CA SER A 141 22.83 -1.83 -1.20
C SER A 141 21.54 -2.55 -1.59
N ILE A 142 21.30 -2.64 -2.90
CA ILE A 142 20.31 -3.55 -3.49
C ILE A 142 21.05 -4.87 -3.77
N MET A 143 20.52 -5.98 -3.22
CA MET A 143 21.04 -7.33 -3.43
C MET A 143 20.19 -8.10 -4.42
#